data_4de708312e5a057bae02f13b2080f753
#
_entry.id   4de708312e5a057bae02f13b2080f753
#
_cell.length_a   1.000
_cell.length_b   1.000
_cell.length_c   1.000
_cell.angle_alpha   90.00
_cell.angle_beta   90.00
_cell.angle_gamma   90.00
#
_symmetry.space_group_name_H-M   'P 1'
#
loop_
_entity.id
_entity.type
_entity.pdbx_description
1 polymer ?
#
loop_
_entity_poly.entity_id
_entity_poly.type
_entity_poly.pdbx_seq_one_letter_code
_entity_poly.pdbx_strand_id
1 'polypeptide(L)'
;MDNAGNSPVWSVQPPQGLIKGDYYHLEERFPPYYHGVEGQFPDDPGHLGIVDVIKSDGRMVFIELNEITAPSYYNHLYRNISKRRSDYSFWQYTKDRMKKAGSVLTMGLEYVEDQMLKEQRLIGEFDLLSSASGSVKKLLKIADKLEAEINKPSSKKMYSYSEKYGYGLTGWLRVVIENGKIVSCRFDEIFADNQEDIVCPELKRYYRQSKYDCAYYEDPFPPGWDRHAFLVGFRTQMDNLNAKVVATQDMLDLTGLPHTVGINLGPIWDKPLNEKAELNMKERPVYPAWKNYLRMAKIVLAEMKKDHVLQSFIRSGVGLEG
;
A
#
# COMPACT_ATOMS: atom_id res chain seq x y z
N MET A 1 -7.83 -1.65 28.81
CA MET A 1 -6.82 -2.25 29.68
C MET A 1 -6.01 -3.18 28.82
N ASP A 2 -4.87 -2.69 28.37
CA ASP A 2 -3.97 -3.43 27.50
C ASP A 2 -3.22 -4.44 28.32
N ASN A 3 -3.46 -5.70 28.06
CA ASN A 3 -2.55 -6.75 28.50
C ASN A 3 -1.24 -6.59 27.71
N ALA A 4 -0.36 -5.76 28.19
CA ALA A 4 0.94 -5.43 27.60
C ALA A 4 1.91 -6.62 27.50
N GLY A 5 1.46 -7.85 27.74
CA GLY A 5 2.30 -9.03 27.81
C GLY A 5 2.14 -10.05 26.68
N ASN A 6 1.09 -9.99 25.86
CA ASN A 6 0.77 -11.06 24.89
C ASN A 6 0.12 -10.57 23.58
N SER A 7 0.42 -9.36 23.13
CA SER A 7 0.01 -8.98 21.76
C SER A 7 0.82 -9.78 20.75
N PRO A 8 0.17 -10.41 19.76
CA PRO A 8 0.89 -11.17 18.75
C PRO A 8 1.88 -10.26 18.01
N VAL A 9 3.08 -10.74 17.78
CA VAL A 9 4.10 -10.03 17.01
C VAL A 9 3.73 -10.16 15.54
N TRP A 10 3.37 -9.04 14.91
CA TRP A 10 3.09 -8.92 13.48
C TRP A 10 3.44 -7.51 13.01
N SER A 11 3.74 -7.37 11.74
CA SER A 11 4.14 -6.10 11.14
C SER A 11 3.32 -5.80 9.90
N VAL A 12 3.07 -4.53 9.64
CA VAL A 12 2.49 -4.05 8.39
C VAL A 12 3.53 -3.33 7.54
N GLN A 13 4.77 -3.29 8.03
CA GLN A 13 5.84 -2.54 7.39
C GLN A 13 6.30 -3.22 6.10
N PRO A 14 6.55 -2.45 5.03
CA PRO A 14 7.20 -2.98 3.85
C PRO A 14 8.69 -3.26 4.14
N PRO A 15 9.32 -4.17 3.37
CA PRO A 15 10.77 -4.33 3.42
C PRO A 15 11.48 -3.00 3.16
N GLN A 16 12.52 -2.70 3.94
CA GLN A 16 13.24 -1.43 3.86
C GLN A 16 14.20 -1.37 2.68
N GLY A 17 14.38 -0.17 2.12
CA GLY A 17 15.26 0.07 0.98
C GLY A 17 14.58 -0.15 -0.36
N LEU A 18 15.39 -0.34 -1.39
CA LEU A 18 14.94 -0.55 -2.77
C LEU A 18 14.86 -2.03 -3.10
N ILE A 19 13.70 -2.47 -3.52
CA ILE A 19 13.45 -3.75 -4.17
C ILE A 19 12.99 -3.47 -5.59
N LYS A 20 13.61 -4.12 -6.59
CA LYS A 20 13.24 -3.95 -7.99
C LYS A 20 13.36 -5.26 -8.77
N GLY A 21 12.58 -5.39 -9.81
CA GLY A 21 12.64 -6.57 -10.67
C GLY A 21 11.41 -6.76 -11.54
N ASP A 22 11.31 -7.94 -12.13
CA ASP A 22 10.14 -8.36 -12.89
C ASP A 22 8.96 -8.48 -11.94
N TYR A 23 7.85 -7.87 -12.34
CA TYR A 23 6.66 -7.76 -11.51
C TYR A 23 5.53 -8.63 -12.06
N TYR A 24 4.96 -9.41 -11.16
CA TYR A 24 3.83 -10.29 -11.44
C TYR A 24 2.72 -9.95 -10.45
N HIS A 25 1.52 -9.82 -10.96
CA HIS A 25 0.34 -9.39 -10.21
C HIS A 25 -0.87 -10.15 -10.69
N LEU A 26 -1.63 -10.67 -9.74
CA LEU A 26 -2.92 -11.26 -10.00
C LEU A 26 -3.92 -10.86 -8.91
N GLU A 27 -5.09 -10.42 -9.36
CA GLU A 27 -6.21 -10.14 -8.48
C GLU A 27 -7.45 -10.92 -8.90
N GLU A 28 -8.17 -11.45 -7.94
CA GLU A 28 -9.44 -12.14 -8.16
C GLU A 28 -10.44 -11.84 -7.07
N ARG A 29 -11.70 -11.77 -7.46
CA ARG A 29 -12.78 -11.65 -6.50
C ARG A 29 -13.19 -13.02 -5.98
N PHE A 30 -13.34 -13.08 -4.65
CA PHE A 30 -13.89 -14.26 -4.00
C PHE A 30 -15.41 -14.17 -4.00
N PRO A 31 -16.13 -15.29 -4.21
CA PRO A 31 -17.57 -15.31 -4.04
C PRO A 31 -17.97 -14.75 -2.67
N PRO A 32 -19.04 -13.95 -2.62
CA PRO A 32 -19.52 -13.44 -1.35
C PRO A 32 -19.92 -14.59 -0.43
N TYR A 33 -19.38 -14.55 0.79
CA TYR A 33 -19.70 -15.53 1.82
C TYR A 33 -20.40 -14.85 2.99
N TYR A 34 -21.72 -14.96 3.01
CA TYR A 34 -22.54 -14.48 4.10
C TYR A 34 -23.12 -15.65 4.90
N HIS A 35 -22.65 -15.84 6.13
CA HIS A 35 -23.19 -16.78 7.10
C HIS A 35 -23.42 -18.23 6.58
N GLY A 36 -22.59 -18.72 5.71
CA GLY A 36 -22.66 -20.08 5.18
C GLY A 36 -23.57 -20.27 3.97
N VAL A 37 -24.12 -19.22 3.40
CA VAL A 37 -24.97 -19.30 2.20
C VAL A 37 -24.26 -18.61 1.04
N GLU A 38 -23.66 -19.39 0.17
CA GLU A 38 -23.04 -18.92 -1.07
C GLU A 38 -24.14 -18.43 -2.03
N GLY A 39 -23.96 -17.26 -2.65
CA GLY A 39 -24.87 -16.75 -3.66
C GLY A 39 -26.11 -16.02 -3.15
N GLN A 40 -26.23 -15.73 -1.86
CA GLN A 40 -27.39 -15.02 -1.30
C GLN A 40 -27.48 -13.54 -1.74
N PHE A 41 -26.39 -12.97 -2.25
CA PHE A 41 -26.32 -11.59 -2.75
C PHE A 41 -25.67 -11.60 -4.14
N PRO A 42 -26.45 -11.82 -5.21
CA PRO A 42 -25.90 -12.00 -6.56
C PRO A 42 -25.16 -10.76 -7.09
N ASP A 43 -25.49 -9.57 -6.58
CA ASP A 43 -24.86 -8.30 -6.98
C ASP A 43 -23.62 -7.94 -6.12
N ASP A 44 -23.28 -8.76 -5.13
CA ASP A 44 -22.08 -8.53 -4.32
C ASP A 44 -20.84 -9.04 -5.06
N PRO A 45 -19.90 -8.15 -5.43
CA PRO A 45 -18.69 -8.57 -6.12
C PRO A 45 -17.74 -9.41 -5.24
N GLY A 46 -18.01 -9.54 -3.94
CA GLY A 46 -17.16 -10.24 -3.00
C GLY A 46 -15.88 -9.50 -2.62
N HIS A 47 -15.07 -10.12 -1.78
CA HIS A 47 -13.74 -9.63 -1.44
C HIS A 47 -12.78 -9.75 -2.62
N LEU A 48 -11.82 -8.83 -2.73
CA LEU A 48 -10.75 -8.87 -3.73
C LEU A 48 -9.50 -9.44 -3.09
N GLY A 49 -9.05 -10.60 -3.56
CA GLY A 49 -7.73 -11.14 -3.22
C GLY A 49 -6.68 -10.65 -4.20
N ILE A 50 -5.50 -10.33 -3.69
CA ILE A 50 -4.38 -9.77 -4.46
C ILE A 50 -3.12 -10.55 -4.10
N VAL A 51 -2.35 -10.90 -5.12
CA VAL A 51 -1.00 -11.48 -4.99
C VAL A 51 -0.04 -10.68 -5.85
N ASP A 52 0.98 -10.13 -5.20
CA ASP A 52 2.06 -9.37 -5.81
C ASP A 52 3.39 -10.11 -5.62
N VAL A 53 4.17 -10.26 -6.69
CA VAL A 53 5.50 -10.90 -6.66
C VAL A 53 6.49 -10.04 -7.42
N ILE A 54 7.68 -9.85 -6.85
CA ILE A 54 8.84 -9.28 -7.55
C ILE A 54 9.93 -10.34 -7.63
N LYS A 55 10.43 -10.56 -8.85
CA LYS A 55 11.63 -11.39 -9.09
C LYS A 55 12.79 -10.52 -9.54
N SER A 56 13.94 -10.70 -8.90
CA SER A 56 15.22 -10.13 -9.31
C SER A 56 16.22 -11.24 -9.51
N ASP A 57 16.95 -11.21 -10.63
CA ASP A 57 17.95 -12.23 -10.96
C ASP A 57 17.44 -13.68 -10.84
N GLY A 58 16.19 -13.89 -11.30
CA GLY A 58 15.53 -15.19 -11.29
C GLY A 58 14.98 -15.65 -9.93
N ARG A 59 15.14 -14.88 -8.87
CA ARG A 59 14.67 -15.20 -7.52
C ARG A 59 13.51 -14.29 -7.10
N MET A 60 12.55 -14.84 -6.40
CA MET A 60 11.54 -14.03 -5.72
C MET A 60 12.18 -13.28 -4.56
N VAL A 61 12.09 -11.95 -4.59
CA VAL A 61 12.64 -11.05 -3.56
C VAL A 61 11.55 -10.33 -2.77
N PHE A 62 10.31 -10.42 -3.23
CA PHE A 62 9.15 -9.85 -2.56
C PHE A 62 7.91 -10.64 -2.95
N ILE A 63 7.07 -10.92 -1.97
CA ILE A 63 5.71 -11.43 -2.12
C ILE A 63 4.81 -10.65 -1.18
N GLU A 64 3.63 -10.28 -1.65
CA GLU A 64 2.59 -9.72 -0.80
C GLU A 64 1.26 -10.36 -1.14
N LEU A 65 0.65 -10.97 -0.14
CA LEU A 65 -0.72 -11.44 -0.14
C LEU A 65 -1.61 -10.39 0.53
N ASN A 66 -2.70 -9.99 -0.11
CA ASN A 66 -3.63 -9.03 0.48
C ASN A 66 -5.07 -9.37 0.14
N GLU A 67 -5.98 -8.93 0.97
CA GLU A 67 -7.41 -9.05 0.75
C GLU A 67 -8.09 -7.72 1.03
N ILE A 68 -8.79 -7.19 0.02
CA ILE A 68 -9.62 -6.00 0.15
C ILE A 68 -11.05 -6.45 0.44
N THR A 69 -11.67 -5.84 1.42
CA THR A 69 -13.06 -6.15 1.77
C THR A 69 -14.03 -5.76 0.68
N ALA A 70 -15.15 -6.47 0.60
CA ALA A 70 -16.21 -6.19 -0.38
C ALA A 70 -16.83 -4.80 -0.16
N PRO A 71 -17.33 -4.13 -1.22
CA PRO A 71 -18.10 -2.89 -1.10
C PRO A 71 -19.36 -3.04 -0.24
N SER A 72 -19.92 -4.25 -0.20
CA SER A 72 -21.11 -4.63 0.58
C SER A 72 -20.78 -5.16 1.97
N TYR A 73 -19.50 -5.09 2.41
CA TYR A 73 -19.11 -5.63 3.70
C TYR A 73 -20.01 -5.10 4.83
N TYR A 74 -20.48 -5.99 5.72
CA TYR A 74 -21.50 -5.68 6.71
C TYR A 74 -21.14 -4.54 7.66
N ASN A 75 -19.84 -4.40 7.99
CA ASN A 75 -19.36 -3.25 8.72
C ASN A 75 -18.90 -2.19 7.73
N HIS A 76 -19.65 -1.09 7.64
CA HIS A 76 -19.42 -0.01 6.68
C HIS A 76 -18.04 0.64 6.80
N LEU A 77 -17.42 0.64 8.01
CA LEU A 77 -16.09 1.19 8.24
C LEU A 77 -14.98 0.41 7.52
N TYR A 78 -15.25 -0.85 7.21
CA TYR A 78 -14.27 -1.73 6.59
C TYR A 78 -14.62 -2.09 5.14
N ARG A 79 -15.44 -1.28 4.46
CA ARG A 79 -15.76 -1.49 3.05
C ARG A 79 -14.63 -0.97 2.15
N ASN A 80 -14.23 -1.76 1.15
CA ASN A 80 -13.20 -1.41 0.17
C ASN A 80 -11.86 -1.03 0.79
N ILE A 81 -11.46 -1.67 1.87
CA ILE A 81 -10.16 -1.44 2.52
C ILE A 81 -9.36 -2.73 2.65
N SER A 82 -8.04 -2.56 2.68
CA SER A 82 -7.12 -3.65 2.94
C SER A 82 -7.32 -4.22 4.33
N LYS A 83 -7.46 -5.54 4.43
CA LYS A 83 -7.47 -6.22 5.72
C LYS A 83 -6.09 -6.24 6.37
N ARG A 84 -5.03 -6.08 5.57
CA ARG A 84 -3.64 -6.17 6.03
C ARG A 84 -3.17 -4.92 6.75
N ARG A 85 -3.49 -3.72 6.20
CA ARG A 85 -2.93 -2.43 6.64
C ARG A 85 -3.95 -1.45 7.17
N SER A 86 -5.14 -1.92 7.53
CA SER A 86 -6.16 -1.14 8.23
C SER A 86 -6.28 -1.62 9.67
N ASP A 87 -7.11 -0.95 10.45
CA ASP A 87 -7.47 -1.38 11.80
C ASP A 87 -8.36 -2.65 11.83
N TYR A 88 -8.63 -3.26 10.67
CA TYR A 88 -9.36 -4.51 10.55
C TYR A 88 -8.76 -5.64 11.41
N SER A 89 -7.44 -5.75 11.45
CA SER A 89 -6.75 -6.74 12.28
C SER A 89 -6.99 -6.51 13.78
N PHE A 90 -7.00 -5.25 14.24
CA PHE A 90 -7.33 -4.92 15.62
C PHE A 90 -8.79 -5.22 15.94
N TRP A 91 -9.69 -4.86 15.04
CA TRP A 91 -11.10 -5.15 15.19
C TRP A 91 -11.37 -6.66 15.28
N GLN A 92 -10.69 -7.47 14.48
CA GLN A 92 -10.74 -8.93 14.60
C GLN A 92 -10.25 -9.39 15.97
N TYR A 93 -9.11 -8.86 16.44
CA TYR A 93 -8.47 -9.27 17.67
C TYR A 93 -9.31 -8.90 18.91
N THR A 94 -10.00 -7.77 18.90
CA THR A 94 -10.81 -7.30 20.03
C THR A 94 -12.16 -8.03 20.18
N LYS A 95 -12.62 -8.76 19.18
CA LYS A 95 -13.86 -9.54 19.26
C LYS A 95 -13.65 -10.82 20.07
N ASP A 96 -14.68 -11.20 20.83
CA ASP A 96 -14.64 -12.42 21.66
C ASP A 96 -14.31 -13.70 20.90
N ARG A 97 -14.67 -13.76 19.64
CA ARG A 97 -14.29 -14.88 18.73
C ARG A 97 -12.78 -15.01 18.57
N MET A 98 -12.07 -13.88 18.52
CA MET A 98 -10.66 -13.82 18.18
C MET A 98 -9.75 -13.92 19.40
N LYS A 99 -10.23 -13.61 20.59
CA LYS A 99 -9.50 -13.85 21.83
C LYS A 99 -9.05 -15.30 22.01
N LYS A 100 -9.71 -16.24 21.34
CA LYS A 100 -9.36 -17.67 21.36
C LYS A 100 -8.40 -18.10 20.24
N ALA A 101 -8.20 -17.25 19.25
CA ALA A 101 -7.52 -17.65 18.03
C ALA A 101 -5.99 -17.36 18.04
N GLY A 102 -5.53 -16.42 18.87
CA GLY A 102 -4.09 -16.16 19.07
C GLY A 102 -3.34 -15.53 17.89
N SER A 103 -3.97 -15.34 16.73
CA SER A 103 -3.34 -14.75 15.57
C SER A 103 -4.33 -13.87 14.78
N VAL A 104 -3.84 -12.84 14.12
CA VAL A 104 -4.59 -11.99 13.20
C VAL A 104 -4.27 -12.37 11.75
N LEU A 105 -5.10 -11.89 10.81
CA LEU A 105 -4.92 -12.22 9.39
C LEU A 105 -3.51 -11.86 8.90
N THR A 106 -3.02 -10.67 9.22
CA THR A 106 -1.68 -10.19 8.81
C THR A 106 -0.57 -11.16 9.20
N MET A 107 -0.59 -11.70 10.42
CA MET A 107 0.36 -12.74 10.82
C MET A 107 0.30 -13.99 9.94
N GLY A 108 -0.91 -14.41 9.59
CA GLY A 108 -1.09 -15.58 8.72
C GLY A 108 -0.58 -15.35 7.30
N LEU A 109 -0.74 -14.13 6.79
CA LEU A 109 -0.21 -13.73 5.48
C LEU A 109 1.32 -13.72 5.50
N GLU A 110 1.94 -13.01 6.45
CA GLU A 110 3.40 -12.94 6.60
C GLU A 110 4.03 -14.31 6.77
N TYR A 111 3.41 -15.17 7.58
CA TYR A 111 3.92 -16.52 7.83
C TYR A 111 3.99 -17.37 6.56
N VAL A 112 3.04 -17.24 5.67
CA VAL A 112 3.03 -17.96 4.39
C VAL A 112 3.95 -17.29 3.37
N GLU A 113 3.99 -15.97 3.31
CA GLU A 113 4.91 -15.21 2.46
C GLU A 113 6.38 -15.55 2.75
N ASP A 114 6.74 -15.66 4.02
CA ASP A 114 8.08 -16.05 4.44
C ASP A 114 8.44 -17.47 3.96
N GLN A 115 7.50 -18.41 4.02
CA GLN A 115 7.71 -19.77 3.49
C GLN A 115 7.90 -19.73 1.97
N MET A 116 7.04 -19.00 1.25
CA MET A 116 7.15 -18.86 -0.21
C MET A 116 8.49 -18.24 -0.63
N LEU A 117 8.93 -17.19 0.04
CA LEU A 117 10.23 -16.55 -0.21
C LEU A 117 11.39 -17.49 0.09
N LYS A 118 11.34 -18.22 1.18
CA LYS A 118 12.38 -19.18 1.58
C LYS A 118 12.47 -20.34 0.59
N GLU A 119 11.34 -20.86 0.18
CA GLU A 119 11.25 -22.04 -0.69
C GLU A 119 11.25 -21.70 -2.17
N GLN A 120 11.12 -20.40 -2.51
CA GLN A 120 11.14 -19.89 -3.89
C GLN A 120 10.05 -20.52 -4.76
N ARG A 121 8.86 -20.74 -4.21
CA ARG A 121 7.67 -21.29 -4.88
C ARG A 121 6.39 -20.64 -4.37
N LEU A 122 5.36 -20.57 -5.21
CA LEU A 122 4.02 -20.09 -4.84
C LEU A 122 3.02 -21.23 -4.61
N ILE A 123 3.36 -22.43 -5.00
CA ILE A 123 2.49 -23.63 -4.92
C ILE A 123 3.02 -24.64 -3.92
N GLY A 124 2.13 -25.51 -3.46
CA GLY A 124 2.43 -26.63 -2.57
C GLY A 124 1.79 -26.48 -1.20
N GLU A 125 2.21 -27.32 -0.28
CA GLU A 125 1.74 -27.27 1.10
C GLU A 125 2.55 -26.23 1.86
N PHE A 126 1.84 -25.34 2.55
CA PHE A 126 2.39 -24.36 3.47
C PHE A 126 1.73 -24.51 4.83
N ASP A 127 2.50 -24.29 5.88
CA ASP A 127 1.97 -24.24 7.23
C ASP A 127 1.08 -23.00 7.39
N LEU A 128 -0.09 -23.18 7.97
CA LEU A 128 -1.08 -22.12 8.15
C LEU A 128 -1.35 -21.85 9.62
N LEU A 129 -1.44 -20.58 9.97
CA LEU A 129 -1.92 -20.17 11.29
C LEU A 129 -3.44 -20.34 11.38
N SER A 130 -3.92 -20.97 12.47
CA SER A 130 -5.29 -21.47 12.61
C SER A 130 -6.39 -20.40 12.43
N SER A 131 -6.17 -19.17 12.84
CA SER A 131 -7.18 -18.10 12.77
C SER A 131 -7.19 -17.33 11.45
N ALA A 132 -6.13 -17.45 10.63
CA ALA A 132 -5.99 -16.77 9.34
C ALA A 132 -6.28 -17.71 8.15
N SER A 133 -6.41 -19.00 8.38
CA SER A 133 -6.43 -20.04 7.33
C SER A 133 -7.50 -19.86 6.26
N GLY A 134 -8.65 -19.30 6.58
CA GLY A 134 -9.75 -19.10 5.61
C GLY A 134 -9.38 -18.16 4.46
N SER A 135 -8.89 -16.95 4.76
CA SER A 135 -8.44 -15.98 3.76
C SER A 135 -7.16 -16.44 3.07
N VAL A 136 -6.19 -16.96 3.84
CA VAL A 136 -4.93 -17.45 3.28
C VAL A 136 -5.16 -18.54 2.25
N LYS A 137 -6.00 -19.54 2.52
CA LYS A 137 -6.33 -20.61 1.54
C LYS A 137 -6.92 -20.10 0.23
N LYS A 138 -7.68 -18.99 0.28
CA LYS A 138 -8.22 -18.37 -0.94
C LYS A 138 -7.11 -17.66 -1.73
N LEU A 139 -6.23 -16.95 -1.03
CA LEU A 139 -5.10 -16.26 -1.65
C LEU A 139 -4.07 -17.25 -2.23
N LEU A 140 -3.86 -18.41 -1.59
CA LEU A 140 -3.04 -19.48 -2.15
C LEU A 140 -3.54 -19.97 -3.50
N LYS A 141 -4.86 -20.00 -3.73
CA LYS A 141 -5.41 -20.37 -5.05
C LYS A 141 -5.08 -19.33 -6.14
N ILE A 142 -4.96 -18.06 -5.77
CA ILE A 142 -4.51 -17.01 -6.69
C ILE A 142 -3.01 -17.15 -6.95
N ALA A 143 -2.24 -17.39 -5.89
CA ALA A 143 -0.80 -17.61 -5.99
C ALA A 143 -0.46 -18.84 -6.88
N ASP A 144 -1.24 -19.90 -6.77
CA ASP A 144 -1.12 -21.12 -7.61
C ASP A 144 -1.29 -20.80 -9.10
N LYS A 145 -2.25 -19.96 -9.45
CA LYS A 145 -2.43 -19.50 -10.85
C LYS A 145 -1.26 -18.62 -11.32
N LEU A 146 -0.68 -17.82 -10.43
CA LEU A 146 0.43 -16.94 -10.74
C LEU A 146 1.75 -17.71 -10.93
N GLU A 147 1.91 -18.89 -10.33
CA GLU A 147 3.12 -19.73 -10.44
C GLU A 147 3.53 -20.01 -11.89
N ALA A 148 2.57 -20.27 -12.77
CA ALA A 148 2.86 -20.53 -14.18
C ALA A 148 3.40 -19.26 -14.90
N GLU A 149 3.01 -18.07 -14.44
CA GLU A 149 3.41 -16.80 -15.05
C GLU A 149 4.78 -16.34 -14.53
N ILE A 150 5.11 -16.55 -13.26
CA ILE A 150 6.40 -16.11 -12.70
C ILE A 150 7.62 -16.83 -13.30
N ASN A 151 7.39 -17.91 -14.04
CA ASN A 151 8.41 -18.63 -14.78
C ASN A 151 8.63 -18.13 -16.21
N LYS A 152 7.86 -17.12 -16.63
CA LYS A 152 8.00 -16.43 -17.92
C LYS A 152 8.53 -15.02 -17.68
N PRO A 153 9.21 -14.40 -18.68
CA PRO A 153 9.58 -12.99 -18.59
C PRO A 153 8.34 -12.12 -18.39
N SER A 154 8.39 -11.17 -17.47
CA SER A 154 7.32 -10.21 -17.27
C SER A 154 7.47 -9.00 -18.20
N SER A 155 6.34 -8.51 -18.76
CA SER A 155 6.30 -7.22 -19.43
C SER A 155 6.37 -6.04 -18.46
N LYS A 156 6.17 -6.31 -17.17
CA LYS A 156 6.12 -5.30 -16.10
C LYS A 156 7.34 -5.39 -15.21
N LYS A 157 7.84 -4.23 -14.81
CA LYS A 157 8.88 -4.10 -13.76
C LYS A 157 8.33 -3.25 -12.63
N MET A 158 8.66 -3.62 -11.39
CA MET A 158 8.35 -2.80 -10.22
C MET A 158 9.62 -2.26 -9.58
N TYR A 159 9.55 -1.02 -9.15
CA TYR A 159 10.49 -0.35 -8.25
C TYR A 159 9.73 -0.03 -6.97
N SER A 160 10.07 -0.72 -5.89
CA SER A 160 9.50 -0.55 -4.57
C SER A 160 10.56 0.00 -3.63
N TYR A 161 10.36 1.19 -3.13
CA TYR A 161 11.29 1.82 -2.19
C TYR A 161 10.57 2.21 -0.91
N SER A 162 11.15 1.84 0.23
CA SER A 162 10.64 2.23 1.52
C SER A 162 11.73 2.74 2.45
N GLU A 163 11.36 3.70 3.30
CA GLU A 163 12.26 4.26 4.32
C GLU A 163 11.48 4.69 5.58
N LYS A 164 12.08 4.46 6.74
CA LYS A 164 11.54 4.91 8.01
C LYS A 164 11.83 6.39 8.24
N TYR A 165 10.83 7.11 8.72
CA TYR A 165 10.98 8.49 9.17
C TYR A 165 11.15 8.54 10.69
N GLY A 166 11.89 9.53 11.18
CA GLY A 166 12.21 9.65 12.61
C GLY A 166 11.03 9.99 13.52
N TYR A 167 9.81 10.10 13.00
CA TYR A 167 8.60 10.45 13.75
C TYR A 167 7.52 9.35 13.73
N GLY A 168 7.92 8.12 13.45
CA GLY A 168 7.06 6.94 13.56
C GLY A 168 6.21 6.65 12.33
N LEU A 169 6.69 7.03 11.15
CA LEU A 169 6.11 6.67 9.87
C LEU A 169 7.15 5.99 8.99
N THR A 170 6.69 5.11 8.11
CA THR A 170 7.45 4.54 7.00
C THR A 170 6.82 4.98 5.70
N GLY A 171 7.56 5.66 4.83
CA GLY A 171 7.14 5.92 3.47
C GLY A 171 7.32 4.67 2.61
N TRP A 172 6.40 4.45 1.69
CA TRP A 172 6.45 3.36 0.74
C TRP A 172 6.01 3.81 -0.65
N LEU A 173 6.95 3.85 -1.58
CA LEU A 173 6.70 4.21 -2.97
C LEU A 173 6.87 2.99 -3.87
N ARG A 174 5.83 2.67 -4.64
CA ARG A 174 5.81 1.59 -5.63
C ARG A 174 5.53 2.16 -7.02
N VAL A 175 6.43 1.90 -7.95
CA VAL A 175 6.29 2.34 -9.35
C VAL A 175 6.32 1.12 -10.25
N VAL A 176 5.29 0.94 -11.06
CA VAL A 176 5.19 -0.12 -12.06
C VAL A 176 5.40 0.46 -13.44
N ILE A 177 6.30 -0.17 -14.20
CA ILE A 177 6.63 0.20 -15.57
C ILE A 177 6.22 -0.96 -16.47
N GLU A 178 5.56 -0.64 -17.57
CA GLU A 178 5.23 -1.57 -18.63
C GLU A 178 5.54 -0.94 -20.00
N ASN A 179 6.28 -1.65 -20.84
CA ASN A 179 6.66 -1.18 -22.18
C ASN A 179 7.30 0.22 -22.18
N GLY A 180 8.15 0.51 -21.19
CA GLY A 180 8.86 1.79 -21.06
C GLY A 180 8.02 2.96 -20.58
N LYS A 181 6.83 2.71 -20.04
CA LYS A 181 5.93 3.72 -19.48
C LYS A 181 5.56 3.39 -18.05
N ILE A 182 5.40 4.42 -17.22
CA ILE A 182 4.84 4.27 -15.88
C ILE A 182 3.34 3.99 -16.03
N VAL A 183 2.90 2.85 -15.51
CA VAL A 183 1.49 2.44 -15.48
C VAL A 183 0.89 2.50 -14.08
N SER A 184 1.72 2.63 -13.05
CA SER A 184 1.28 2.86 -11.67
C SER A 184 2.36 3.58 -10.88
N CYS A 185 1.96 4.53 -10.02
CA CYS A 185 2.82 5.23 -9.08
C CYS A 185 2.07 5.38 -7.75
N ARG A 186 2.27 4.46 -6.83
CA ARG A 186 1.56 4.42 -5.54
C ARG A 186 2.49 4.82 -4.41
N PHE A 187 2.11 5.85 -3.69
CA PHE A 187 2.79 6.28 -2.48
C PHE A 187 1.89 6.08 -1.26
N ASP A 188 2.48 5.63 -0.16
CA ASP A 188 1.81 5.45 1.12
C ASP A 188 2.71 5.85 2.27
N GLU A 189 2.11 6.15 3.41
CA GLU A 189 2.79 6.34 4.68
C GLU A 189 2.16 5.42 5.71
N ILE A 190 2.98 4.55 6.30
CA ILE A 190 2.55 3.50 7.21
C ILE A 190 3.04 3.84 8.62
N PHE A 191 2.13 3.86 9.58
CA PHE A 191 2.46 4.09 10.98
C PHE A 191 3.28 2.93 11.56
N ALA A 192 4.22 3.27 12.45
CA ALA A 192 5.08 2.30 13.11
C ALA A 192 4.27 1.19 13.79
N ASP A 193 4.89 0.02 13.93
CA ASP A 193 4.29 -1.13 14.62
C ASP A 193 4.19 -0.94 16.13
N ASN A 194 4.97 -0.03 16.68
CA ASN A 194 4.94 0.29 18.10
C ASN A 194 4.42 1.71 18.31
N GLN A 195 3.43 1.88 19.17
CA GLN A 195 2.84 3.19 19.48
C GLN A 195 3.86 4.20 20.00
N GLU A 196 4.88 3.72 20.74
CA GLU A 196 5.88 4.60 21.34
C GLU A 196 6.83 5.23 20.30
N ASP A 197 6.95 4.62 19.13
CA ASP A 197 7.74 5.17 18.03
C ASP A 197 7.02 6.32 17.31
N ILE A 198 5.72 6.49 17.54
CA ILE A 198 4.91 7.57 16.93
C ILE A 198 5.00 8.80 17.84
N VAL A 199 5.66 9.84 17.32
CA VAL A 199 5.97 11.06 18.10
C VAL A 199 4.70 11.87 18.41
N CYS A 200 3.75 11.99 17.47
CA CYS A 200 2.52 12.74 17.66
C CYS A 200 1.51 11.92 18.47
N PRO A 201 1.12 12.34 19.70
CA PRO A 201 0.24 11.55 20.55
C PRO A 201 -1.12 11.23 19.92
N GLU A 202 -1.69 12.17 19.17
CA GLU A 202 -2.99 12.02 18.52
C GLU A 202 -2.97 10.95 17.41
N LEU A 203 -1.78 10.67 16.85
CA LEU A 203 -1.59 9.69 15.79
C LEU A 203 -1.23 8.29 16.32
N LYS A 204 -0.90 8.14 17.60
CA LYS A 204 -0.56 6.84 18.21
C LYS A 204 -1.65 5.78 18.02
N ARG A 205 -2.92 6.19 17.94
CA ARG A 205 -4.05 5.30 17.69
C ARG A 205 -4.02 4.60 16.33
N TYR A 206 -3.23 5.13 15.38
CA TYR A 206 -3.10 4.56 14.04
C TYR A 206 -1.91 3.60 13.90
N TYR A 207 -1.24 3.24 14.98
CA TYR A 207 -0.13 2.29 14.91
C TYR A 207 -0.51 1.02 14.12
N ARG A 208 0.43 0.47 13.37
CA ARG A 208 0.23 -0.68 12.48
C ARG A 208 -0.84 -0.46 11.39
N GLN A 209 -1.00 0.77 10.94
CA GLN A 209 -1.97 1.09 9.89
C GLN A 209 -1.32 1.95 8.81
N SER A 210 -1.77 1.73 7.58
CA SER A 210 -1.45 2.59 6.45
C SER A 210 -2.38 3.81 6.44
N LYS A 211 -1.88 4.97 6.08
CA LYS A 211 -2.72 6.14 5.86
C LYS A 211 -3.69 5.95 4.71
N TYR A 212 -3.27 5.20 3.68
CA TYR A 212 -4.09 4.91 2.52
C TYR A 212 -5.24 3.95 2.87
N ASP A 213 -4.99 2.94 3.68
CA ASP A 213 -5.98 1.89 4.01
C ASP A 213 -6.76 2.18 5.30
N CYS A 214 -6.37 3.17 6.10
CA CYS A 214 -7.07 3.53 7.32
C CYS A 214 -8.34 4.34 7.02
N ALA A 215 -9.51 3.77 7.28
CA ALA A 215 -10.79 4.43 7.05
C ALA A 215 -10.94 5.75 7.81
N TYR A 216 -10.40 5.82 9.04
CA TYR A 216 -10.45 7.03 9.87
C TYR A 216 -9.47 8.11 9.42
N TYR A 217 -8.45 7.76 8.66
CA TYR A 217 -7.48 8.73 8.17
C TYR A 217 -7.95 9.40 6.88
N GLU A 218 -8.78 8.72 6.09
CA GLU A 218 -9.47 9.32 4.94
C GLU A 218 -10.50 10.37 5.38
N ASP A 219 -11.08 10.18 6.57
CA ASP A 219 -11.98 11.13 7.21
C ASP A 219 -11.32 11.72 8.47
N PRO A 220 -10.46 12.75 8.33
CA PRO A 220 -9.64 13.26 9.43
C PRO A 220 -10.46 13.98 10.51
N PHE A 221 -11.76 14.18 10.31
CA PHE A 221 -12.59 14.92 11.25
C PHE A 221 -13.35 13.98 12.20
N PRO A 222 -13.32 14.29 13.51
CA PRO A 222 -14.21 13.63 14.45
C PRO A 222 -15.68 13.82 14.05
N PRO A 223 -16.57 12.86 14.41
CA PRO A 223 -18.00 13.04 14.21
C PRO A 223 -18.48 14.35 14.86
N GLY A 224 -19.21 15.17 14.08
CA GLY A 224 -19.76 16.46 14.55
C GLY A 224 -18.94 17.69 14.20
N TRP A 225 -17.80 17.54 13.53
CA TRP A 225 -17.09 18.67 12.97
C TRP A 225 -17.65 19.02 11.58
N ASP A 226 -17.75 20.32 11.28
CA ASP A 226 -18.11 20.77 9.93
C ASP A 226 -17.04 20.30 8.93
N ARG A 227 -17.46 19.37 8.07
CA ARG A 227 -16.65 18.90 6.96
C ARG A 227 -16.62 19.98 5.91
N HIS A 228 -15.53 20.65 5.80
CA HIS A 228 -15.34 21.52 4.65
C HIS A 228 -15.27 20.67 3.40
N ALA A 229 -16.19 20.88 2.46
CA ALA A 229 -16.35 20.07 1.23
C ALA A 229 -15.09 20.06 0.33
N PHE A 230 -14.09 20.87 0.63
CA PHE A 230 -12.84 20.99 -0.10
C PHE A 230 -11.66 20.24 0.53
N LEU A 231 -11.86 19.62 1.70
CA LEU A 231 -10.80 18.81 2.30
C LEU A 231 -10.74 17.44 1.63
N VAL A 232 -9.52 17.01 1.34
CA VAL A 232 -9.25 15.78 0.61
C VAL A 232 -8.46 14.83 1.50
N GLY A 233 -8.97 13.63 1.69
CA GLY A 233 -8.30 12.59 2.44
C GLY A 233 -7.02 12.08 1.77
N PHE A 234 -6.19 11.36 2.52
CA PHE A 234 -4.89 10.89 2.05
C PHE A 234 -5.02 9.97 0.82
N ARG A 235 -5.96 9.01 0.85
CA ARG A 235 -6.20 8.09 -0.27
C ARG A 235 -6.51 8.85 -1.55
N THR A 236 -7.45 9.79 -1.49
CA THR A 236 -7.85 10.58 -2.65
C THR A 236 -6.67 11.39 -3.21
N GLN A 237 -5.80 11.94 -2.36
CA GLN A 237 -4.59 12.63 -2.80
C GLN A 237 -3.66 11.70 -3.56
N MET A 238 -3.42 10.49 -3.02
CA MET A 238 -2.51 9.51 -3.62
C MET A 238 -3.07 8.90 -4.90
N ASP A 239 -4.39 8.74 -5.00
CA ASP A 239 -5.05 8.32 -6.25
C ASP A 239 -4.89 9.38 -7.35
N ASN A 240 -5.01 10.66 -7.00
CA ASN A 240 -4.75 11.76 -7.94
C ASN A 240 -3.28 11.87 -8.34
N LEU A 241 -2.36 11.64 -7.40
CA LEU A 241 -0.93 11.53 -7.70
C LEU A 241 -0.67 10.41 -8.72
N ASN A 242 -1.21 9.23 -8.47
CA ASN A 242 -1.07 8.10 -9.38
C ASN A 242 -1.61 8.44 -10.78
N ALA A 243 -2.83 8.97 -10.86
CA ALA A 243 -3.46 9.35 -12.13
C ALA A 243 -2.62 10.40 -12.89
N LYS A 244 -2.12 11.42 -12.18
CA LYS A 244 -1.27 12.46 -12.77
C LYS A 244 0.04 11.88 -13.31
N VAL A 245 0.76 11.11 -12.51
CA VAL A 245 2.05 10.52 -12.92
C VAL A 245 1.88 9.59 -14.13
N VAL A 246 0.84 8.77 -14.14
CA VAL A 246 0.53 7.89 -15.28
C VAL A 246 0.23 8.71 -16.54
N ALA A 247 -0.53 9.80 -16.41
CA ALA A 247 -0.90 10.66 -17.53
C ALA A 247 0.29 11.46 -18.07
N THR A 248 1.11 12.05 -17.19
CA THR A 248 2.22 12.94 -17.57
C THR A 248 3.55 12.23 -17.77
N GLN A 249 3.70 11.03 -17.21
CA GLN A 249 4.97 10.29 -17.14
C GLN A 249 6.07 11.05 -16.38
N ASP A 250 5.68 12.00 -15.53
CA ASP A 250 6.58 12.79 -14.69
C ASP A 250 6.25 12.61 -13.21
N MET A 251 7.12 11.92 -12.49
CA MET A 251 6.99 11.67 -11.05
C MET A 251 7.27 12.91 -10.20
N LEU A 252 7.87 13.95 -10.74
CA LEU A 252 8.28 15.13 -9.98
C LEU A 252 7.32 16.31 -10.17
N ASP A 253 6.39 16.22 -11.12
CA ASP A 253 5.38 17.24 -11.35
C ASP A 253 4.17 17.03 -10.41
N LEU A 254 4.07 17.85 -9.37
CA LEU A 254 2.95 17.88 -8.42
C LEU A 254 1.96 19.00 -8.70
N THR A 255 2.10 19.75 -9.79
CA THR A 255 1.21 20.89 -10.10
C THR A 255 -0.25 20.41 -10.21
N GLY A 256 -1.17 21.17 -9.64
CA GLY A 256 -2.60 20.85 -9.64
C GLY A 256 -3.03 19.80 -8.62
N LEU A 257 -2.11 19.19 -7.86
CA LEU A 257 -2.48 18.28 -6.79
C LEU A 257 -2.93 19.03 -5.53
N PRO A 258 -3.77 18.40 -4.68
CA PRO A 258 -4.23 18.99 -3.45
C PRO A 258 -3.08 19.37 -2.52
N HIS A 259 -3.19 20.50 -1.85
CA HIS A 259 -2.16 21.03 -0.97
C HIS A 259 -2.72 21.56 0.34
N THR A 260 -1.96 21.43 1.41
CA THR A 260 -2.31 21.93 2.74
C THR A 260 -1.90 23.39 2.91
N VAL A 261 -2.79 24.24 3.37
CA VAL A 261 -2.56 25.69 3.59
C VAL A 261 -2.37 26.02 5.07
N GLY A 262 -1.78 25.16 5.86
CA GLY A 262 -1.54 25.44 7.27
C GLY A 262 -1.30 24.19 8.09
N ILE A 263 -0.86 24.38 9.33
CA ILE A 263 -0.41 23.29 10.22
C ILE A 263 -1.57 22.32 10.56
N ASN A 264 -2.81 22.79 10.54
CA ASN A 264 -3.99 22.04 10.98
C ASN A 264 -5.07 21.87 9.91
N LEU A 265 -4.82 22.28 8.67
CA LEU A 265 -5.80 22.14 7.59
C LEU A 265 -5.37 21.02 6.66
N GLY A 266 -6.31 20.15 6.34
CA GLY A 266 -6.13 19.14 5.31
C GLY A 266 -5.92 19.78 3.92
N PRO A 267 -5.55 18.97 2.90
CA PRO A 267 -5.37 19.48 1.54
C PRO A 267 -6.66 20.05 0.98
N ILE A 268 -6.53 21.12 0.20
CA ILE A 268 -7.63 21.89 -0.35
C ILE A 268 -7.52 21.94 -1.88
N TRP A 269 -8.60 21.58 -2.59
CA TRP A 269 -8.62 21.55 -4.04
C TRP A 269 -8.58 22.94 -4.70
N ASP A 270 -9.14 23.94 -4.07
CA ASP A 270 -9.18 25.31 -4.56
C ASP A 270 -7.82 26.04 -4.48
N LYS A 271 -6.83 25.41 -3.86
CA LYS A 271 -5.44 25.89 -3.79
C LYS A 271 -4.49 24.81 -4.26
N PRO A 272 -4.43 24.53 -5.56
CA PRO A 272 -3.55 23.52 -6.12
C PRO A 272 -2.08 23.85 -5.87
N LEU A 273 -1.24 22.83 -5.78
CA LEU A 273 0.20 22.97 -5.68
C LEU A 273 0.74 23.76 -6.87
N ASN A 274 1.56 24.77 -6.55
CA ASN A 274 2.44 25.42 -7.51
C ASN A 274 3.87 24.98 -7.22
N GLU A 275 4.39 24.05 -8.01
CA GLU A 275 5.69 23.41 -7.78
C GLU A 275 6.83 24.41 -7.54
N LYS A 276 6.89 25.48 -8.33
CA LYS A 276 7.97 26.48 -8.22
C LYS A 276 7.90 27.33 -6.96
N ALA A 277 6.69 27.59 -6.46
CA ALA A 277 6.50 28.40 -5.26
C ALA A 277 6.70 27.62 -3.97
N GLU A 278 6.46 26.31 -4.00
CA GLU A 278 6.36 25.49 -2.80
C GLU A 278 7.59 24.64 -2.51
N LEU A 279 8.38 24.30 -3.50
CA LEU A 279 9.70 23.71 -3.30
C LEU A 279 10.72 24.74 -2.76
N ASN A 280 10.50 26.02 -2.95
CA ASN A 280 11.30 27.13 -2.38
C ASN A 280 10.87 27.49 -0.94
N MET A 281 10.84 26.57 -0.08
CA MET A 281 10.26 26.43 1.24
C MET A 281 10.72 27.40 2.35
N LYS A 282 11.04 28.61 2.08
CA LYS A 282 11.33 29.57 3.17
C LYS A 282 10.08 30.18 3.81
N GLU A 283 8.90 30.08 3.18
CA GLU A 283 7.74 30.85 3.60
C GLU A 283 6.44 30.07 3.87
N ARG A 284 6.32 28.78 3.49
CA ARG A 284 5.10 27.97 3.76
C ARG A 284 5.43 26.53 4.08
N PRO A 285 4.78 25.92 5.07
CA PRO A 285 4.92 24.49 5.33
C PRO A 285 4.30 23.69 4.17
N VAL A 286 5.15 23.02 3.39
CA VAL A 286 4.70 22.01 2.43
C VAL A 286 4.11 20.83 3.21
N TYR A 287 3.01 20.28 2.73
CA TYR A 287 2.44 19.07 3.27
C TYR A 287 3.52 17.98 3.39
N PRO A 288 3.81 17.43 4.57
CA PRO A 288 4.96 16.55 4.78
C PRO A 288 4.99 15.35 3.84
N ALA A 289 3.81 14.80 3.48
CA ALA A 289 3.72 13.65 2.56
C ALA A 289 4.28 13.97 1.16
N TRP A 290 4.05 15.18 0.63
CA TRP A 290 4.63 15.58 -0.67
C TRP A 290 6.15 15.68 -0.63
N LYS A 291 6.71 16.16 0.48
CA LYS A 291 8.17 16.18 0.68
C LYS A 291 8.76 14.78 0.70
N ASN A 292 8.13 13.90 1.47
CA ASN A 292 8.55 12.52 1.59
C ASN A 292 8.46 11.81 0.24
N TYR A 293 7.33 11.99 -0.45
CA TYR A 293 7.14 11.45 -1.80
C TYR A 293 8.23 11.92 -2.76
N LEU A 294 8.47 13.25 -2.89
CA LEU A 294 9.45 13.80 -3.83
C LEU A 294 10.87 13.30 -3.55
N ARG A 295 11.23 13.14 -2.27
CA ARG A 295 12.54 12.57 -1.90
C ARG A 295 12.65 11.14 -2.40
N MET A 296 11.66 10.31 -2.15
CA MET A 296 11.63 8.92 -2.56
C MET A 296 11.52 8.77 -4.08
N ALA A 297 10.70 9.61 -4.72
CA ALA A 297 10.55 9.66 -6.17
C ALA A 297 11.87 9.95 -6.88
N LYS A 298 12.70 10.86 -6.36
CA LYS A 298 14.03 11.13 -6.90
C LYS A 298 14.96 9.92 -6.83
N ILE A 299 14.91 9.15 -5.73
CA ILE A 299 15.70 7.93 -5.55
C ILE A 299 15.27 6.88 -6.57
N VAL A 300 13.96 6.59 -6.63
CA VAL A 300 13.41 5.61 -7.57
C VAL A 300 13.68 6.01 -9.01
N LEU A 301 13.49 7.29 -9.36
CA LEU A 301 13.74 7.80 -10.70
C LEU A 301 15.22 7.67 -11.11
N ALA A 302 16.16 7.87 -10.17
CA ALA A 302 17.58 7.68 -10.43
C ALA A 302 17.90 6.21 -10.77
N GLU A 303 17.30 5.26 -10.05
CA GLU A 303 17.48 3.83 -10.35
C GLU A 303 16.81 3.43 -11.68
N MET A 304 15.63 3.95 -11.97
CA MET A 304 14.96 3.72 -13.25
C MET A 304 15.77 4.26 -14.43
N LYS A 305 16.45 5.40 -14.27
CA LYS A 305 17.38 5.96 -15.26
C LYS A 305 18.59 5.04 -15.47
N LYS A 306 19.20 4.60 -14.39
CA LYS A 306 20.34 3.69 -14.43
C LYS A 306 20.01 2.37 -15.13
N ASP A 307 18.80 1.87 -14.96
CA ASP A 307 18.34 0.64 -15.57
C ASP A 307 17.77 0.84 -17.00
N HIS A 308 17.72 2.09 -17.50
CA HIS A 308 17.23 2.46 -18.84
C HIS A 308 15.82 1.94 -19.15
N VAL A 309 14.91 1.94 -18.15
CA VAL A 309 13.60 1.30 -18.28
C VAL A 309 12.50 2.21 -18.85
N LEU A 310 12.74 3.51 -18.95
CA LEU A 310 11.76 4.47 -19.50
C LEU A 310 12.12 4.91 -20.91
N GLN A 311 11.13 4.97 -21.81
CA GLN A 311 11.32 5.41 -23.20
C GLN A 311 11.86 6.85 -23.31
N SER A 312 11.49 7.73 -22.39
CA SER A 312 12.00 9.10 -22.34
C SER A 312 13.52 9.19 -22.13
N PHE A 313 14.12 8.19 -21.49
CA PHE A 313 15.57 8.12 -21.27
C PHE A 313 16.31 7.46 -22.44
N ILE A 314 15.65 6.56 -23.18
CA ILE A 314 16.22 5.91 -24.37
C ILE A 314 16.40 6.95 -25.49
N ARG A 315 15.50 7.91 -25.62
CA ARG A 315 15.59 8.97 -26.64
C ARG A 315 16.64 10.04 -26.35
N SER A 316 16.97 10.28 -25.09
CA SER A 316 18.02 11.26 -24.71
C SER A 316 19.44 10.70 -24.79
N GLY A 317 19.60 9.38 -24.89
CA GLY A 317 20.91 8.72 -25.03
C GLY A 317 21.46 8.68 -26.45
N VAL A 318 20.68 9.06 -27.46
CA VAL A 318 21.09 9.05 -28.90
C VAL A 318 21.80 10.36 -29.32
N GLY A 319 22.07 11.29 -28.41
CA GLY A 319 22.61 12.62 -28.68
C GLY A 319 24.03 12.90 -28.17
N LEU A 320 24.82 11.88 -27.81
CA LEU A 320 26.22 12.08 -27.39
C LEU A 320 27.20 11.16 -28.14
N GLU A 321 27.08 11.11 -29.45
CA GLU A 321 28.20 10.76 -30.34
C GLU A 321 28.22 11.81 -31.47
N GLY A 322 29.13 12.77 -31.30
CA GLY A 322 29.44 13.80 -32.27
C GLY A 322 30.56 14.68 -31.76
#